data_16b1a82c97eae13f34ba59f4ac8b8f42
#
_entry.id   16b1a82c97eae13f34ba59f4ac8b8f42
#
_cell.length_a   1.000
_cell.length_b   1.000
_cell.length_c   1.000
_cell.angle_alpha   90.00
_cell.angle_beta   90.00
_cell.angle_gamma   90.00
#
_symmetry.space_group_name_H-M   'P 1'
#
loop_
_entity.id
_entity.type
_entity.pdbx_description
1 polymer ?
#
loop_
_entity_poly.entity_id
_entity_poly.type
_entity_poly.pdbx_seq_one_letter_code
_entity_poly.pdbx_strand_id
1 'polypeptide(L)'
;MSLSYEKSNKIVTANGIKFHYALDGEASKPVLALVNMASINLTAWEPVLTSLLRSYRILRFDIRGTGKSAWDKDDKFTFSQYADDLAAIMDVLQLPKAFVLGVAYGARTAAQFALRHEDKLTALGLFDVALTPPVEQSQQKVLAAQARQLLDEVGESMIVAKKSWRFYENRDAALKAHTAHQHEPDSSEMLGNLKIPVLVACGRQDMNLHAAQRIANAIPNGKFKLMEMTGHGSPFYRPELFASIVNNFKSELKL
;
A
#
# COMPACT_ATOMS: atom_id res chain seq x y z
N MET A 1 5.85 17.85 20.54
CA MET A 1 4.51 17.29 20.77
C MET A 1 4.53 15.86 20.23
N SER A 2 4.26 14.88 21.10
CA SER A 2 4.05 13.50 20.66
C SER A 2 2.81 13.48 19.78
N LEU A 3 2.94 13.15 18.49
CA LEU A 3 1.81 12.90 17.60
C LEU A 3 1.16 11.60 18.10
N SER A 4 0.17 11.72 18.99
CA SER A 4 -0.64 10.57 19.39
C SER A 4 -1.57 10.25 18.23
N TYR A 5 -1.30 9.16 17.51
CA TYR A 5 -2.32 8.58 16.65
C TYR A 5 -3.28 7.78 17.55
N GLU A 6 -4.57 8.08 17.45
CA GLU A 6 -5.58 7.29 18.12
C GLU A 6 -5.52 5.86 17.59
N LYS A 7 -5.60 4.86 18.50
CA LYS A 7 -5.98 3.50 18.11
C LYS A 7 -7.42 3.60 17.60
N SER A 8 -7.57 3.93 16.33
CA SER A 8 -8.85 4.24 15.73
C SER A 8 -9.75 3.02 15.75
N ASN A 9 -10.95 3.20 16.29
CA ASN A 9 -12.07 2.26 16.14
C ASN A 9 -13.18 2.88 15.29
N LYS A 10 -12.83 3.76 14.34
CA LYS A 10 -13.82 4.41 13.48
C LYS A 10 -14.32 3.42 12.43
N ILE A 11 -15.63 3.44 12.23
CA ILE A 11 -16.31 2.64 11.22
C ILE A 11 -17.01 3.58 10.25
N VAL A 12 -16.92 3.29 8.97
CA VAL A 12 -17.66 3.96 7.90
C VAL A 12 -18.40 2.91 7.08
N THR A 13 -19.62 3.22 6.67
CA THR A 13 -20.35 2.38 5.71
C THR A 13 -20.13 2.96 4.32
N ALA A 14 -19.53 2.17 3.45
CA ALA A 14 -19.24 2.52 2.06
C ALA A 14 -19.37 1.28 1.19
N ASN A 15 -19.74 1.43 -0.08
CA ASN A 15 -19.87 0.33 -1.03
C ASN A 15 -20.58 -0.91 -0.45
N GLY A 16 -21.65 -0.68 0.34
CA GLY A 16 -22.53 -1.70 0.90
C GLY A 16 -22.07 -2.39 2.17
N ILE A 17 -20.82 -2.17 2.65
CA ILE A 17 -20.30 -2.79 3.88
C ILE A 17 -19.71 -1.79 4.86
N LYS A 18 -19.39 -2.26 6.06
CA LYS A 18 -18.71 -1.48 7.11
C LYS A 18 -17.20 -1.65 7.01
N PHE A 19 -16.48 -0.54 6.87
CA PHE A 19 -15.02 -0.49 6.88
C PHE A 19 -14.50 0.10 8.17
N HIS A 20 -13.50 -0.55 8.75
CA HIS A 20 -12.69 -0.01 9.83
C HIS A 20 -11.61 0.90 9.23
N TYR A 21 -11.49 2.13 9.74
CA TYR A 21 -10.54 3.10 9.22
C TYR A 21 -9.96 3.99 10.30
N ALA A 22 -8.88 4.66 9.95
CA ALA A 22 -8.28 5.78 10.68
C ALA A 22 -8.00 6.93 9.70
N LEU A 23 -8.23 8.16 10.15
CA LEU A 23 -7.88 9.36 9.42
C LEU A 23 -7.14 10.28 10.39
N ASP A 24 -5.82 10.24 10.30
CA ASP A 24 -4.90 10.88 11.25
C ASP A 24 -4.27 12.13 10.63
N GLY A 25 -3.92 13.10 11.45
CA GLY A 25 -3.20 14.32 11.05
C GLY A 25 -4.11 15.52 10.79
N GLU A 26 -3.48 16.64 10.45
CA GLU A 26 -4.13 17.93 10.27
C GLU A 26 -4.97 17.98 8.98
N ALA A 27 -6.18 18.53 9.08
CA ALA A 27 -7.12 18.60 7.95
C ALA A 27 -6.61 19.46 6.77
N SER A 28 -5.69 20.40 7.03
CA SER A 28 -5.09 21.28 6.02
C SER A 28 -4.01 20.59 5.17
N LYS A 29 -3.51 19.43 5.59
CA LYS A 29 -2.48 18.70 4.86
C LYS A 29 -3.09 17.89 3.71
N PRO A 30 -2.33 17.63 2.62
CA PRO A 30 -2.77 16.75 1.54
C PRO A 30 -3.00 15.32 2.09
N VAL A 31 -4.00 14.65 1.52
CA VAL A 31 -4.35 13.29 1.93
C VAL A 31 -3.40 12.26 1.30
N LEU A 32 -2.87 11.37 2.13
CA LEU A 32 -2.19 10.14 1.73
C LEU A 32 -3.06 8.95 2.15
N ALA A 33 -3.54 8.17 1.20
CA ALA A 33 -4.28 6.93 1.46
C ALA A 33 -3.33 5.74 1.35
N LEU A 34 -3.17 5.00 2.44
CA LEU A 34 -2.30 3.83 2.54
C LEU A 34 -3.10 2.54 2.38
N VAL A 35 -2.77 1.77 1.34
CA VAL A 35 -3.42 0.49 1.03
C VAL A 35 -2.57 -0.67 1.54
N ASN A 36 -3.16 -1.49 2.41
CA ASN A 36 -2.47 -2.54 3.15
C ASN A 36 -1.86 -3.62 2.24
N MET A 37 -0.70 -4.14 2.66
CA MET A 37 -0.17 -5.41 2.17
C MET A 37 -1.13 -6.57 2.51
N ALA A 38 -0.92 -7.72 1.89
CA ALA A 38 -1.70 -8.93 2.19
C ALA A 38 -1.61 -9.28 3.69
N SER A 39 -2.73 -9.75 4.23
CA SER A 39 -2.77 -10.39 5.55
C SER A 39 -2.45 -9.49 6.74
N ILE A 40 -2.53 -8.17 6.57
CA ILE A 40 -2.31 -7.21 7.65
C ILE A 40 -3.45 -6.21 7.76
N ASN A 41 -3.62 -5.66 8.95
CA ASN A 41 -4.58 -4.61 9.23
C ASN A 41 -3.94 -3.21 9.21
N LEU A 42 -4.76 -2.18 9.33
CA LEU A 42 -4.34 -0.77 9.27
C LEU A 42 -3.30 -0.36 10.33
N THR A 43 -3.15 -1.12 11.43
CA THR A 43 -2.15 -0.80 12.46
C THR A 43 -0.72 -1.16 12.04
N ALA A 44 -0.55 -1.98 11.00
CA ALA A 44 0.76 -2.34 10.47
C ALA A 44 1.54 -1.15 9.89
N TRP A 45 0.88 -0.03 9.65
CA TRP A 45 1.52 1.22 9.21
C TRP A 45 2.19 2.02 10.35
N GLU A 46 2.03 1.59 11.63
CA GLU A 46 2.63 2.27 12.80
C GLU A 46 4.10 2.71 12.58
N PRO A 47 4.99 1.88 12.01
CA PRO A 47 6.39 2.24 11.87
C PRO A 47 6.69 3.51 11.07
N VAL A 48 5.83 3.84 10.10
CA VAL A 48 6.04 4.97 9.19
C VAL A 48 5.17 6.19 9.51
N LEU A 49 4.17 6.05 10.42
CA LEU A 49 3.17 7.08 10.65
C LEU A 49 3.76 8.40 11.15
N THR A 50 4.65 8.34 12.14
CA THR A 50 5.22 9.57 12.73
C THR A 50 5.92 10.43 11.69
N SER A 51 6.67 9.81 10.78
CA SER A 51 7.41 10.52 9.73
C SER A 51 6.48 11.02 8.63
N LEU A 52 5.44 10.27 8.26
CA LEU A 52 4.48 10.66 7.23
C LEU A 52 3.48 11.73 7.72
N LEU A 53 3.06 11.70 8.97
CA LEU A 53 2.13 12.68 9.57
C LEU A 53 2.70 14.11 9.61
N ARG A 54 4.01 14.27 9.48
CA ARG A 54 4.63 15.58 9.33
C ARG A 54 4.19 16.29 8.04
N SER A 55 3.89 15.51 7.01
CA SER A 55 3.62 16.00 5.66
C SER A 55 2.20 15.77 5.17
N TYR A 56 1.49 14.80 5.73
CA TYR A 56 0.21 14.32 5.21
C TYR A 56 -0.87 14.22 6.29
N ARG A 57 -2.12 14.28 5.85
CA ARG A 57 -3.27 13.69 6.53
C ARG A 57 -3.43 12.26 6.00
N ILE A 58 -3.38 11.26 6.87
CA ILE A 58 -3.23 9.86 6.48
C ILE A 58 -4.54 9.10 6.66
N LEU A 59 -5.09 8.58 5.56
CA LEU A 59 -6.17 7.60 5.55
C LEU A 59 -5.57 6.20 5.56
N ARG A 60 -5.93 5.40 6.55
CA ARG A 60 -5.63 3.97 6.65
C ARG A 60 -6.94 3.23 6.86
N PHE A 61 -7.09 2.07 6.26
CA PHE A 61 -8.30 1.26 6.40
C PHE A 61 -7.97 -0.23 6.28
N ASP A 62 -8.80 -1.04 6.90
CA ASP A 62 -8.78 -2.48 6.69
C ASP A 62 -9.53 -2.78 5.41
N ILE A 63 -8.89 -3.47 4.46
CA ILE A 63 -9.56 -3.87 3.23
C ILE A 63 -10.68 -4.87 3.56
N ARG A 64 -11.64 -4.99 2.70
CA ARG A 64 -12.77 -5.92 2.79
C ARG A 64 -12.34 -7.30 3.28
N GLY A 65 -12.96 -7.82 4.35
CA GLY A 65 -12.66 -9.12 4.94
C GLY A 65 -11.38 -9.22 5.75
N THR A 66 -10.68 -8.09 5.98
CA THR A 66 -9.50 -8.05 6.86
C THR A 66 -9.75 -7.18 8.08
N GLY A 67 -8.95 -7.38 9.14
CA GLY A 67 -9.05 -6.61 10.37
C GLY A 67 -10.47 -6.58 10.91
N LYS A 68 -11.03 -5.38 11.08
CA LYS A 68 -12.41 -5.18 11.56
C LYS A 68 -13.39 -4.78 10.46
N SER A 69 -12.95 -4.79 9.19
CA SER A 69 -13.84 -4.53 8.06
C SER A 69 -14.71 -5.74 7.75
N ALA A 70 -15.97 -5.46 7.44
CA ALA A 70 -16.94 -6.48 7.06
C ALA A 70 -16.65 -7.05 5.65
N TRP A 71 -17.39 -8.08 5.30
CA TRP A 71 -17.43 -8.69 3.98
C TRP A 71 -18.73 -9.45 3.80
N ASP A 72 -19.07 -9.78 2.56
CA ASP A 72 -20.18 -10.65 2.23
C ASP A 72 -19.67 -11.91 1.51
N LYS A 73 -20.42 -13.01 1.65
CA LYS A 73 -20.10 -14.29 1.01
C LYS A 73 -20.08 -14.21 -0.52
N ASP A 74 -20.84 -13.26 -1.09
CA ASP A 74 -20.93 -13.04 -2.54
C ASP A 74 -19.87 -12.06 -3.08
N ASP A 75 -19.01 -11.53 -2.18
CA ASP A 75 -17.90 -10.65 -2.57
C ASP A 75 -16.90 -11.37 -3.48
N LYS A 76 -16.45 -10.67 -4.52
CA LYS A 76 -15.50 -11.21 -5.51
C LYS A 76 -14.04 -11.18 -5.04
N PHE A 77 -13.72 -10.33 -4.07
CA PHE A 77 -12.35 -10.16 -3.55
C PHE A 77 -11.34 -9.89 -4.66
N THR A 78 -11.66 -9.01 -5.62
CA THR A 78 -10.75 -8.56 -6.67
C THR A 78 -10.08 -7.25 -6.29
N PHE A 79 -8.91 -6.96 -6.89
CA PHE A 79 -8.25 -5.66 -6.68
C PHE A 79 -9.11 -4.50 -7.20
N SER A 80 -9.89 -4.72 -8.26
CA SER A 80 -10.88 -3.76 -8.76
C SER A 80 -11.95 -3.45 -7.72
N GLN A 81 -12.47 -4.46 -7.02
CA GLN A 81 -13.43 -4.26 -5.95
C GLN A 81 -12.83 -3.48 -4.77
N TYR A 82 -11.60 -3.79 -4.38
CA TYR A 82 -10.91 -3.05 -3.32
C TYR A 82 -10.63 -1.58 -3.71
N ALA A 83 -10.38 -1.34 -4.99
CA ALA A 83 -10.23 0.01 -5.53
C ALA A 83 -11.55 0.80 -5.44
N ASP A 84 -12.66 0.19 -5.82
CA ASP A 84 -14.00 0.79 -5.70
C ASP A 84 -14.38 1.02 -4.23
N ASP A 85 -14.00 0.12 -3.33
CA ASP A 85 -14.18 0.30 -1.88
C ASP A 85 -13.44 1.54 -1.37
N LEU A 86 -12.17 1.72 -1.74
CA LEU A 86 -11.40 2.91 -1.36
C LEU A 86 -12.04 4.19 -1.91
N ALA A 87 -12.48 4.18 -3.16
CA ALA A 87 -13.17 5.34 -3.75
C ALA A 87 -14.42 5.71 -2.97
N ALA A 88 -15.26 4.71 -2.62
CA ALA A 88 -16.45 4.92 -1.83
C ALA A 88 -16.16 5.40 -0.40
N ILE A 89 -15.10 4.88 0.25
CA ILE A 89 -14.64 5.38 1.56
C ILE A 89 -14.24 6.85 1.45
N MET A 90 -13.47 7.23 0.42
CA MET A 90 -13.05 8.61 0.20
C MET A 90 -14.26 9.54 -0.01
N ASP A 91 -15.28 9.11 -0.76
CA ASP A 91 -16.50 9.90 -0.98
C ASP A 91 -17.26 10.15 0.32
N VAL A 92 -17.50 9.11 1.13
CA VAL A 92 -18.21 9.25 2.41
C VAL A 92 -17.42 10.13 3.38
N LEU A 93 -16.09 10.07 3.36
CA LEU A 93 -15.23 10.90 4.21
C LEU A 93 -14.96 12.29 3.63
N GLN A 94 -15.56 12.64 2.49
CA GLN A 94 -15.40 13.92 1.79
C GLN A 94 -13.92 14.23 1.47
N LEU A 95 -13.19 13.23 0.98
CA LEU A 95 -11.80 13.32 0.55
C LEU A 95 -11.76 13.29 -0.99
N PRO A 96 -11.83 14.44 -1.66
CA PRO A 96 -12.01 14.48 -3.13
C PRO A 96 -10.83 13.90 -3.89
N LYS A 97 -9.62 14.09 -3.36
CA LYS A 97 -8.37 13.57 -3.96
C LYS A 97 -7.38 13.11 -2.89
N ALA A 98 -6.58 12.12 -3.25
CA ALA A 98 -5.49 11.62 -2.41
C ALA A 98 -4.26 11.21 -3.24
N PHE A 99 -3.09 11.25 -2.62
CA PHE A 99 -1.98 10.40 -3.02
C PHE A 99 -2.30 8.99 -2.52
N VAL A 100 -2.64 8.06 -3.43
CA VAL A 100 -2.91 6.66 -3.07
C VAL A 100 -1.62 5.87 -3.19
N LEU A 101 -1.21 5.22 -2.10
CA LEU A 101 0.00 4.44 -2.03
C LEU A 101 -0.30 3.04 -1.51
N GLY A 102 0.13 2.03 -2.25
CA GLY A 102 0.04 0.63 -1.86
C GLY A 102 1.39 -0.07 -1.87
N VAL A 103 1.51 -1.10 -1.04
CA VAL A 103 2.70 -1.97 -0.96
C VAL A 103 2.31 -3.40 -1.29
N ALA A 104 3.05 -4.06 -2.18
CA ALA A 104 2.83 -5.45 -2.58
C ALA A 104 1.37 -5.71 -3.06
N TYR A 105 0.60 -6.46 -2.29
CA TYR A 105 -0.83 -6.70 -2.54
C TYR A 105 -1.62 -5.38 -2.64
N GLY A 106 -1.36 -4.44 -1.75
CA GLY A 106 -1.97 -3.11 -1.78
C GLY A 106 -1.57 -2.27 -2.99
N ALA A 107 -0.38 -2.50 -3.55
CA ALA A 107 0.04 -1.81 -4.78
C ALA A 107 -0.79 -2.24 -6.00
N ARG A 108 -1.26 -3.49 -6.05
CA ARG A 108 -2.20 -3.94 -7.09
C ARG A 108 -3.55 -3.25 -6.97
N THR A 109 -4.06 -3.11 -5.73
CA THR A 109 -5.27 -2.32 -5.46
C THR A 109 -5.08 -0.86 -5.87
N ALA A 110 -3.93 -0.25 -5.54
CA ALA A 110 -3.63 1.13 -5.92
C ALA A 110 -3.52 1.30 -7.44
N ALA A 111 -2.96 0.32 -8.15
CA ALA A 111 -2.94 0.31 -9.61
C ALA A 111 -4.35 0.25 -10.20
N GLN A 112 -5.23 -0.64 -9.70
CA GLN A 112 -6.62 -0.70 -10.13
C GLN A 112 -7.38 0.59 -9.77
N PHE A 113 -7.08 1.21 -8.62
CA PHE A 113 -7.63 2.51 -8.27
C PHE A 113 -7.26 3.58 -9.31
N ALA A 114 -6.01 3.62 -9.74
CA ALA A 114 -5.56 4.58 -10.75
C ALA A 114 -6.25 4.38 -12.10
N LEU A 115 -6.50 3.15 -12.51
CA LEU A 115 -7.17 2.84 -13.77
C LEU A 115 -8.67 3.16 -13.77
N ARG A 116 -9.30 3.17 -12.61
CA ARG A 116 -10.77 3.31 -12.46
C ARG A 116 -11.20 4.67 -11.93
N HIS A 117 -10.34 5.33 -11.16
CA HIS A 117 -10.62 6.54 -10.38
C HIS A 117 -9.46 7.54 -10.47
N GLU A 118 -8.85 7.73 -11.66
CA GLU A 118 -7.70 8.64 -11.85
C GLU A 118 -8.03 10.08 -11.42
N ASP A 119 -9.28 10.50 -11.60
CA ASP A 119 -9.80 11.81 -11.19
C ASP A 119 -9.73 12.07 -9.66
N LYS A 120 -9.70 11.00 -8.85
CA LYS A 120 -9.53 11.06 -7.39
C LYS A 120 -8.06 11.03 -6.94
N LEU A 121 -7.11 11.02 -7.86
CA LEU A 121 -5.69 10.99 -7.53
C LEU A 121 -5.02 12.36 -7.60
N THR A 122 -4.13 12.63 -6.65
CA THR A 122 -3.08 13.65 -6.78
C THR A 122 -1.77 13.01 -7.23
N ALA A 123 -1.54 11.76 -6.85
CA ALA A 123 -0.40 10.94 -7.24
C ALA A 123 -0.69 9.45 -6.95
N LEU A 124 0.12 8.57 -7.52
CA LEU A 124 0.10 7.12 -7.28
C LEU A 124 1.44 6.64 -6.73
N GLY A 125 1.43 5.77 -5.71
CA GLY A 125 2.60 5.08 -5.17
C GLY A 125 2.47 3.57 -5.27
N LEU A 126 3.42 2.93 -5.94
CA LEU A 126 3.47 1.48 -6.14
C LEU A 126 4.77 0.95 -5.56
N PHE A 127 4.71 0.38 -4.36
CA PHE A 127 5.87 -0.14 -3.66
C PHE A 127 5.89 -1.68 -3.70
N ASP A 128 7.07 -2.26 -3.90
CA ASP A 128 7.29 -3.72 -3.92
C ASP A 128 6.34 -4.46 -4.86
N VAL A 129 6.01 -3.85 -6.00
CA VAL A 129 4.91 -4.26 -6.88
C VAL A 129 5.35 -5.25 -7.95
N ALA A 130 4.51 -6.27 -8.15
CA ALA A 130 4.38 -7.02 -9.40
C ALA A 130 2.90 -7.12 -9.72
N LEU A 131 2.47 -6.77 -10.94
CA LEU A 131 1.07 -6.83 -11.34
C LEU A 131 0.64 -8.23 -11.77
N THR A 132 1.60 -9.08 -12.12
CA THR A 132 1.41 -10.52 -12.34
C THR A 132 1.76 -11.33 -11.09
N PRO A 133 1.15 -12.50 -10.88
CA PRO A 133 1.55 -13.41 -9.83
C PRO A 133 3.04 -13.78 -9.96
N PRO A 134 3.79 -13.84 -8.86
CA PRO A 134 5.19 -14.29 -8.91
C PRO A 134 5.27 -15.76 -9.34
N VAL A 135 6.15 -16.04 -10.30
CA VAL A 135 6.33 -17.39 -10.87
C VAL A 135 7.00 -18.34 -9.86
N GLU A 136 7.87 -17.83 -8.99
CA GLU A 136 8.55 -18.61 -7.96
C GLU A 136 8.66 -17.86 -6.63
N GLN A 137 8.14 -18.46 -5.56
CA GLN A 137 8.27 -17.92 -4.20
C GLN A 137 9.55 -18.39 -3.48
N SER A 138 10.28 -19.35 -4.05
CA SER A 138 11.48 -19.93 -3.42
C SER A 138 12.60 -18.90 -3.20
N GLN A 139 12.79 -17.98 -4.13
CA GLN A 139 13.80 -16.92 -4.04
C GLN A 139 13.48 -15.88 -2.98
N GLN A 140 12.23 -15.62 -2.65
CA GLN A 140 11.83 -14.60 -1.68
C GLN A 140 12.46 -14.81 -0.31
N LYS A 141 12.54 -16.06 0.16
CA LYS A 141 13.15 -16.37 1.47
C LYS A 141 14.65 -16.08 1.48
N VAL A 142 15.35 -16.41 0.39
CA VAL A 142 16.80 -16.17 0.24
C VAL A 142 17.07 -14.67 0.22
N LEU A 143 16.35 -13.92 -0.62
CA LEU A 143 16.49 -12.48 -0.72
C LEU A 143 16.14 -11.77 0.61
N ALA A 144 15.10 -12.23 1.30
CA ALA A 144 14.74 -11.70 2.62
C ALA A 144 15.81 -11.97 3.69
N ALA A 145 16.48 -13.13 3.64
CA ALA A 145 17.62 -13.43 4.53
C ALA A 145 18.81 -12.53 4.21
N GLN A 146 19.14 -12.34 2.95
CA GLN A 146 20.20 -11.44 2.50
C GLN A 146 19.93 -9.99 2.93
N ALA A 147 18.72 -9.50 2.77
CA ALA A 147 18.39 -8.13 3.21
C ALA A 147 18.58 -7.95 4.71
N ARG A 148 18.18 -8.94 5.53
CA ARG A 148 18.39 -8.90 6.99
C ARG A 148 19.87 -8.90 7.34
N GLN A 149 20.64 -9.76 6.73
CA GLN A 149 22.09 -9.81 6.95
C GLN A 149 22.75 -8.46 6.66
N LEU A 150 22.42 -7.83 5.53
CA LEU A 150 22.97 -6.53 5.16
C LEU A 150 22.57 -5.41 6.15
N LEU A 151 21.37 -5.47 6.71
CA LEU A 151 20.95 -4.53 7.76
C LEU A 151 21.74 -4.76 9.05
N ASP A 152 21.90 -6.03 9.46
CA ASP A 152 22.67 -6.39 10.67
C ASP A 152 24.13 -5.93 10.56
N GLU A 153 24.75 -6.03 9.37
CA GLU A 153 26.13 -5.57 9.11
C GLU A 153 26.33 -4.06 9.32
N VAL A 154 25.26 -3.26 9.16
CA VAL A 154 25.29 -1.81 9.41
C VAL A 154 24.64 -1.41 10.75
N GLY A 155 24.33 -2.37 11.60
CA GLY A 155 23.72 -2.14 12.90
C GLY A 155 22.22 -1.74 12.84
N GLU A 156 21.58 -1.95 11.71
CA GLU A 156 20.12 -1.78 11.53
C GLU A 156 19.40 -3.13 11.63
N SER A 157 18.11 -3.13 11.84
CA SER A 157 17.29 -4.36 11.83
C SER A 157 15.90 -4.09 11.29
N MET A 158 15.36 -5.08 10.56
CA MET A 158 13.97 -4.97 10.13
C MET A 158 13.01 -5.07 11.31
N ILE A 159 11.87 -4.42 11.18
CA ILE A 159 10.79 -4.50 12.15
C ILE A 159 10.07 -5.83 11.99
N VAL A 160 10.04 -6.62 13.06
CA VAL A 160 9.27 -7.86 13.09
C VAL A 160 7.79 -7.52 13.21
N ALA A 161 6.99 -7.97 12.25
CA ALA A 161 5.55 -7.73 12.26
C ALA A 161 4.92 -8.29 13.54
N LYS A 162 4.26 -7.41 14.31
CA LYS A 162 3.54 -7.79 15.53
C LYS A 162 2.41 -8.77 15.20
N LYS A 163 2.13 -9.71 16.09
CA LYS A 163 1.00 -10.65 15.93
C LYS A 163 -0.33 -9.89 15.75
N SER A 164 -0.53 -8.75 16.42
CA SER A 164 -1.71 -7.90 16.32
C SER A 164 -1.87 -7.21 14.96
N TRP A 165 -0.85 -7.16 14.12
CA TRP A 165 -0.94 -6.60 12.77
C TRP A 165 -1.45 -7.62 11.76
N ARG A 166 -1.32 -8.92 12.07
CA ARG A 166 -1.79 -10.04 11.26
C ARG A 166 -3.13 -10.48 11.81
N PHE A 167 -4.19 -10.03 11.18
CA PHE A 167 -5.51 -10.34 11.69
C PHE A 167 -6.41 -10.94 10.61
N TYR A 168 -6.68 -12.23 10.79
CA TYR A 168 -7.72 -12.96 10.08
C TYR A 168 -8.78 -13.38 11.08
N GLU A 169 -9.80 -12.56 11.31
CA GLU A 169 -10.97 -13.03 12.05
C GLU A 169 -11.72 -14.11 11.27
N ASN A 170 -11.70 -14.02 9.95
CA ASN A 170 -12.44 -14.92 9.09
C ASN A 170 -11.52 -15.66 8.11
N ARG A 171 -11.42 -16.98 8.28
CA ARG A 171 -10.60 -17.84 7.42
C ARG A 171 -11.10 -17.87 5.99
N ASP A 172 -12.42 -17.79 5.75
CA ASP A 172 -13.00 -17.86 4.41
C ASP A 172 -12.71 -16.57 3.63
N ALA A 173 -12.84 -15.40 4.28
CA ALA A 173 -12.43 -14.14 3.69
C ALA A 173 -10.93 -14.12 3.35
N ALA A 174 -10.09 -14.62 4.25
CA ALA A 174 -8.65 -14.72 4.00
C ALA A 174 -8.32 -15.63 2.79
N LEU A 175 -9.02 -16.76 2.66
CA LEU A 175 -8.84 -17.65 1.52
C LEU A 175 -9.27 -16.99 0.20
N LYS A 176 -10.43 -16.34 0.18
CA LYS A 176 -10.90 -15.57 -0.99
C LYS A 176 -9.93 -14.43 -1.36
N ALA A 177 -9.46 -13.65 -0.38
CA ALA A 177 -8.47 -12.60 -0.60
C ALA A 177 -7.15 -13.13 -1.16
N HIS A 178 -6.73 -14.34 -0.74
CA HIS A 178 -5.52 -14.98 -1.27
C HIS A 178 -5.64 -15.31 -2.76
N THR A 179 -6.84 -15.56 -3.27
CA THR A 179 -7.08 -15.88 -4.68
C THR A 179 -7.38 -14.65 -5.55
N ALA A 180 -7.53 -13.46 -4.98
CA ALA A 180 -7.89 -12.25 -5.71
C ALA A 180 -6.99 -11.99 -6.93
N HIS A 181 -5.68 -12.22 -6.79
CA HIS A 181 -4.71 -12.03 -7.87
C HIS A 181 -4.90 -12.98 -9.07
N GLN A 182 -5.62 -14.09 -8.89
CA GLN A 182 -5.89 -15.07 -9.96
C GLN A 182 -6.98 -14.59 -10.91
N HIS A 183 -7.77 -13.60 -10.49
CA HIS A 183 -8.94 -13.10 -11.22
C HIS A 183 -8.71 -11.75 -11.91
N GLU A 184 -7.54 -11.17 -11.73
CA GLU A 184 -7.20 -9.87 -12.33
C GLU A 184 -6.22 -10.06 -13.49
N PRO A 185 -6.52 -9.53 -14.67
CA PRO A 185 -5.58 -9.54 -15.79
C PRO A 185 -4.37 -8.66 -15.51
N ASP A 186 -3.30 -8.88 -16.25
CA ASP A 186 -2.15 -7.97 -16.24
C ASP A 186 -2.58 -6.60 -16.79
N SER A 187 -2.49 -5.59 -15.94
CA SER A 187 -2.87 -4.22 -16.26
C SER A 187 -1.67 -3.30 -16.51
N SER A 188 -0.47 -3.85 -16.63
CA SER A 188 0.78 -3.06 -16.78
C SER A 188 0.74 -2.10 -17.96
N GLU A 189 0.23 -2.54 -19.11
CA GLU A 189 0.12 -1.70 -20.32
C GLU A 189 -0.86 -0.54 -20.13
N MET A 190 -1.95 -0.78 -19.41
CA MET A 190 -2.98 0.25 -19.15
C MET A 190 -2.43 1.41 -18.31
N LEU A 191 -1.48 1.13 -17.40
CA LEU A 191 -0.84 2.17 -16.58
C LEU A 191 -0.02 3.17 -17.43
N GLY A 192 0.39 2.79 -18.63
CA GLY A 192 1.07 3.68 -19.58
C GLY A 192 0.23 4.89 -20.04
N ASN A 193 -1.08 4.86 -19.82
CA ASN A 193 -1.99 5.95 -20.18
C ASN A 193 -2.22 6.97 -19.05
N LEU A 194 -1.72 6.72 -17.84
CA LEU A 194 -1.91 7.60 -16.68
C LEU A 194 -1.28 8.99 -16.92
N LYS A 195 -2.02 10.02 -16.53
CA LYS A 195 -1.57 11.43 -16.62
C LYS A 195 -1.00 11.96 -15.31
N ILE A 196 -1.31 11.31 -14.20
CA ILE A 196 -0.86 11.69 -12.88
C ILE A 196 0.61 11.31 -12.65
N PRO A 197 1.30 11.97 -11.69
CA PRO A 197 2.62 11.55 -11.24
C PRO A 197 2.57 10.17 -10.56
N VAL A 198 3.54 9.31 -10.89
CA VAL A 198 3.63 7.96 -10.32
C VAL A 198 5.01 7.72 -9.71
N LEU A 199 5.03 7.28 -8.46
CA LEU A 199 6.21 6.81 -7.76
C LEU A 199 6.19 5.28 -7.70
N VAL A 200 7.20 4.64 -8.25
CA VAL A 200 7.44 3.20 -8.09
C VAL A 200 8.70 3.01 -7.26
N ALA A 201 8.61 2.24 -6.20
CA ALA A 201 9.79 1.93 -5.38
C ALA A 201 9.85 0.44 -5.06
N CYS A 202 11.07 -0.10 -4.96
CA CYS A 202 11.26 -1.51 -4.67
C CYS A 202 12.60 -1.76 -3.98
N GLY A 203 12.61 -2.75 -3.10
CA GLY A 203 13.83 -3.20 -2.44
C GLY A 203 14.79 -3.87 -3.41
N ARG A 204 16.10 -3.70 -3.18
CA ARG A 204 17.13 -4.42 -3.97
C ARG A 204 17.03 -5.94 -3.78
N GLN A 205 16.67 -6.37 -2.60
CA GLN A 205 16.48 -7.78 -2.24
C GLN A 205 15.00 -8.20 -2.31
N ASP A 206 14.23 -7.58 -3.21
CA ASP A 206 12.85 -7.98 -3.50
C ASP A 206 12.80 -8.72 -4.84
N MET A 207 12.12 -9.86 -4.85
CA MET A 207 11.90 -10.65 -6.07
C MET A 207 11.13 -9.86 -7.15
N ASN A 208 10.38 -8.84 -6.76
CA ASN A 208 9.61 -8.00 -7.66
C ASN A 208 10.43 -6.86 -8.29
N LEU A 209 11.72 -6.71 -7.98
CA LEU A 209 12.55 -5.58 -8.43
C LEU A 209 12.46 -5.34 -9.94
N HIS A 210 12.67 -6.39 -10.75
CA HIS A 210 12.61 -6.27 -12.21
C HIS A 210 11.20 -5.93 -12.72
N ALA A 211 10.17 -6.45 -12.08
CA ALA A 211 8.78 -6.13 -12.43
C ALA A 211 8.48 -4.65 -12.12
N ALA A 212 8.87 -4.18 -10.94
CA ALA A 212 8.69 -2.79 -10.53
C ALA A 212 9.43 -1.81 -11.47
N GLN A 213 10.65 -2.14 -11.91
CA GLN A 213 11.40 -1.34 -12.88
C GLN A 213 10.69 -1.27 -14.23
N ARG A 214 10.17 -2.40 -14.74
CA ARG A 214 9.41 -2.42 -16.00
C ARG A 214 8.14 -1.57 -15.89
N ILE A 215 7.41 -1.66 -14.77
CA ILE A 215 6.20 -0.85 -14.52
C ILE A 215 6.56 0.64 -14.55
N ALA A 216 7.61 1.05 -13.83
CA ALA A 216 8.04 2.44 -13.81
C ALA A 216 8.41 2.98 -15.20
N ASN A 217 9.09 2.17 -16.00
CA ASN A 217 9.52 2.55 -17.36
C ASN A 217 8.35 2.61 -18.34
N ALA A 218 7.27 1.86 -18.11
CA ALA A 218 6.07 1.87 -18.95
C ALA A 218 5.19 3.11 -18.70
N ILE A 219 5.34 3.79 -17.57
CA ILE A 219 4.51 4.94 -17.18
C ILE A 219 5.23 6.24 -17.56
N PRO A 220 4.64 7.13 -18.39
CA PRO A 220 5.32 8.35 -18.89
C PRO A 220 5.85 9.28 -17.79
N ASN A 221 5.10 9.41 -16.68
CA ASN A 221 5.47 10.22 -15.51
C ASN A 221 5.95 9.33 -14.34
N GLY A 222 6.40 8.11 -14.63
CA GLY A 222 6.86 7.15 -13.65
C GLY A 222 8.27 7.50 -13.15
N LYS A 223 8.43 7.55 -11.83
CA LYS A 223 9.74 7.70 -11.18
C LYS A 223 10.06 6.43 -10.41
N PHE A 224 11.21 5.82 -10.70
CA PHE A 224 11.67 4.66 -9.95
C PHE A 224 12.63 5.05 -8.82
N LYS A 225 12.44 4.46 -7.65
CA LYS A 225 13.36 4.58 -6.49
C LYS A 225 13.75 3.19 -5.98
N LEU A 226 15.04 2.91 -6.00
CA LEU A 226 15.60 1.70 -5.44
C LEU A 226 15.84 1.89 -3.93
N MET A 227 15.48 0.89 -3.15
CA MET A 227 15.69 0.84 -1.71
C MET A 227 16.77 -0.21 -1.39
N GLU A 228 17.99 0.25 -1.06
CA GLU A 228 19.09 -0.65 -0.69
C GLU A 228 18.80 -1.37 0.63
N MET A 229 19.34 -2.58 0.80
CA MET A 229 19.20 -3.43 1.99
C MET A 229 17.74 -3.66 2.38
N THR A 230 16.87 -3.80 1.38
CA THR A 230 15.41 -3.86 1.57
C THR A 230 14.87 -5.06 0.80
N GLY A 231 14.15 -5.92 1.50
CA GLY A 231 13.39 -7.02 0.93
C GLY A 231 11.92 -6.67 0.69
N HIS A 232 11.11 -7.69 0.40
CA HIS A 232 9.67 -7.54 0.19
C HIS A 232 8.95 -7.10 1.47
N GLY A 233 8.21 -6.00 1.42
CA GLY A 233 7.57 -5.35 2.57
C GLY A 233 8.40 -4.18 3.11
N SER A 234 8.82 -3.30 2.22
CA SER A 234 9.72 -2.18 2.46
C SER A 234 9.44 -1.32 3.71
N PRO A 235 8.17 -1.04 4.15
CA PRO A 235 7.92 -0.30 5.39
C PRO A 235 8.46 -0.98 6.65
N PHE A 236 8.67 -2.30 6.63
CA PHE A 236 9.21 -3.05 7.77
C PHE A 236 10.72 -3.15 7.76
N TYR A 237 11.33 -3.15 6.57
CA TYR A 237 12.79 -3.21 6.46
C TYR A 237 13.43 -1.87 6.82
N ARG A 238 12.98 -0.80 6.18
CA ARG A 238 13.56 0.54 6.34
C ARG A 238 12.48 1.62 6.41
N PRO A 239 11.75 1.74 7.53
CA PRO A 239 10.60 2.64 7.67
C PRO A 239 10.94 4.11 7.43
N GLU A 240 12.11 4.58 7.91
CA GLU A 240 12.53 5.97 7.70
C GLU A 240 12.92 6.24 6.23
N LEU A 241 13.58 5.29 5.57
CA LEU A 241 13.87 5.39 4.13
C LEU A 241 12.59 5.40 3.31
N PHE A 242 11.64 4.51 3.64
CA PHE A 242 10.31 4.49 3.01
C PHE A 242 9.62 5.86 3.14
N ALA A 243 9.51 6.37 4.36
CA ALA A 243 8.86 7.65 4.62
C ALA A 243 9.59 8.83 3.95
N SER A 244 10.93 8.80 3.92
CA SER A 244 11.74 9.81 3.24
C SER A 244 11.47 9.84 1.73
N ILE A 245 11.40 8.67 1.07
CA ILE A 245 11.08 8.56 -0.36
C ILE A 245 9.69 9.16 -0.65
N VAL A 246 8.68 8.84 0.18
CA VAL A 246 7.32 9.35 0.02
C VAL A 246 7.26 10.88 0.24
N ASN A 247 7.94 11.40 1.26
CA ASN A 247 7.98 12.84 1.55
C ASN A 247 8.75 13.63 0.48
N ASN A 248 9.86 13.08 -0.04
CA ASN A 248 10.63 13.71 -1.10
C ASN A 248 9.81 13.78 -2.40
N PHE A 249 9.07 12.74 -2.72
CA PHE A 249 8.20 12.73 -3.89
C PHE A 249 7.10 13.81 -3.79
N LYS A 250 6.49 13.99 -2.61
CA LYS A 250 5.57 15.10 -2.37
C LYS A 250 6.20 16.47 -2.70
N SER A 251 7.40 16.69 -2.21
CA SER A 251 8.11 17.96 -2.38
C SER A 251 8.40 18.24 -3.87
N GLU A 252 8.73 17.20 -4.64
CA GLU A 252 8.92 17.29 -6.09
C GLU A 252 7.62 17.67 -6.83
N LEU A 253 6.46 17.26 -6.32
CA LEU A 253 5.14 17.54 -6.89
C LEU A 253 4.58 18.91 -6.49
N LYS A 254 5.22 19.61 -5.53
CA LYS A 254 4.74 20.87 -4.96
C LYS A 254 3.31 20.77 -4.38
N LEU A 255 2.97 19.61 -3.80
CA LEU A 255 1.68 19.33 -3.15
C LEU A 255 1.60 19.90 -1.73
#